data_3bf780f0e9e1ad477ec0fa8c2771a360
#
_entry.id   3bf780f0e9e1ad477ec0fa8c2771a360
#
_cell.length_a   1.000
_cell.length_b   1.000
_cell.length_c   1.000
_cell.angle_alpha   90.00
_cell.angle_beta   90.00
_cell.angle_gamma   90.00
#
_symmetry.space_group_name_H-M   'P 1'
#
loop_
_entity.id
_entity.type
_entity.pdbx_description
1 polymer ?
#
loop_
_entity_poly.entity_id
_entity_poly.type
_entity_poly.pdbx_seq_one_letter_code
_entity_poly.pdbx_strand_id
1 'polypeptide(L)'
;MIRLKNGPLSPFILGAMTMAVKEMEANTNVRFYNSSKDDENITVGGTTIKLPNVKVNMQTNASQIEGTGNFGLIGGEQIVWVPQDLNNSNKYTQKEVAAFLMHAFCNAAGMFNEQQRKDRDDYVQIYDSNIKPTCKVCFTKQNSNYTMQGNFDMLSITLASSKAYSINPTSINTITKKGGGLIAKNLELSYSDKYFLNDFYLPYIGRTDNWIELDTIVYYRGSKLSESERVQLQDRLNADRGLYGTPPANGRIERKPWS
;
A
#
# COMPACT_ATOMS: atom_id res chain seq x y z
N MET A 1 -1.54 9.82 5.32
CA MET A 1 -2.91 9.30 5.03
C MET A 1 -3.07 9.17 3.53
N ILE A 2 -3.56 8.04 3.07
CA ILE A 2 -3.80 7.77 1.64
C ILE A 2 -5.26 8.08 1.33
N ARG A 3 -5.52 9.00 0.40
CA ARG A 3 -6.85 9.26 -0.12
C ARG A 3 -7.20 8.14 -1.09
N LEU A 4 -8.24 7.38 -0.79
CA LEU A 4 -8.63 6.18 -1.54
C LEU A 4 -10.02 6.38 -2.13
N LYS A 5 -10.17 6.09 -3.42
CA LYS A 5 -11.44 6.09 -4.15
C LYS A 5 -11.76 4.69 -4.67
N ASN A 6 -13.03 4.37 -4.77
CA ASN A 6 -13.47 3.23 -5.56
C ASN A 6 -14.11 3.69 -6.87
N GLY A 7 -13.76 3.03 -7.95
CA GLY A 7 -14.53 3.03 -9.18
C GLY A 7 -15.73 2.10 -9.08
N PRO A 8 -16.37 1.75 -10.20
CA PRO A 8 -17.46 0.77 -10.23
C PRO A 8 -16.89 -0.64 -9.92
N LEU A 9 -16.99 -1.05 -8.65
CA LEU A 9 -16.53 -2.34 -8.15
C LEU A 9 -17.71 -3.20 -7.72
N SER A 10 -17.59 -4.53 -7.85
CA SER A 10 -18.58 -5.45 -7.32
C SER A 10 -18.58 -5.46 -5.78
N PRO A 11 -19.66 -5.91 -5.12
CA PRO A 11 -19.68 -6.08 -3.68
C PRO A 11 -18.57 -7.00 -3.16
N PHE A 12 -18.17 -8.00 -3.94
CA PHE A 12 -17.10 -8.92 -3.59
C PHE A 12 -15.74 -8.21 -3.50
N ILE A 13 -15.40 -7.39 -4.50
CA ILE A 13 -14.16 -6.59 -4.52
C ILE A 13 -14.20 -5.48 -3.46
N LEU A 14 -15.35 -4.82 -3.25
CA LEU A 14 -15.51 -3.83 -2.19
C LEU A 14 -15.29 -4.44 -0.79
N GLY A 15 -15.82 -5.65 -0.55
CA GLY A 15 -15.58 -6.39 0.68
C GLY A 15 -14.10 -6.70 0.89
N ALA A 16 -13.40 -7.16 -0.15
CA ALA A 16 -11.97 -7.38 -0.10
C ALA A 16 -11.16 -6.09 0.14
N MET A 17 -11.57 -4.97 -0.48
CA MET A 17 -10.94 -3.67 -0.26
C MET A 17 -11.12 -3.19 1.19
N THR A 18 -12.31 -3.34 1.76
CA THR A 18 -12.58 -3.04 3.16
C THR A 18 -11.71 -3.88 4.09
N MET A 19 -11.55 -5.17 3.78
CA MET A 19 -10.67 -6.08 4.53
C MET A 19 -9.20 -5.61 4.45
N ALA A 20 -8.69 -5.28 3.26
CA ALA A 20 -7.33 -4.79 3.07
C ALA A 20 -7.06 -3.50 3.85
N VAL A 21 -7.98 -2.53 3.81
CA VAL A 21 -7.87 -1.28 4.57
C VAL A 21 -7.82 -1.55 6.06
N LYS A 22 -8.76 -2.36 6.59
CA LYS A 22 -8.81 -2.69 8.02
C LYS A 22 -7.54 -3.40 8.50
N GLU A 23 -7.03 -4.34 7.71
CA GLU A 23 -5.80 -5.08 8.03
C GLU A 23 -4.59 -4.14 8.09
N MET A 24 -4.44 -3.26 7.09
CA MET A 24 -3.33 -2.30 7.08
C MET A 24 -3.44 -1.29 8.22
N GLU A 25 -4.62 -0.73 8.49
CA GLU A 25 -4.81 0.24 9.58
C GLU A 25 -4.62 -0.36 10.98
N ALA A 26 -4.97 -1.63 11.15
CA ALA A 26 -4.79 -2.33 12.43
C ALA A 26 -3.32 -2.69 12.71
N ASN A 27 -2.51 -2.92 11.68
CA ASN A 27 -1.16 -3.45 11.80
C ASN A 27 -0.05 -2.46 11.42
N THR A 28 -0.42 -1.29 10.89
CA THR A 28 0.56 -0.29 10.42
C THR A 28 0.14 1.13 10.79
N ASN A 29 1.06 2.07 10.56
CA ASN A 29 0.82 3.51 10.69
C ASN A 29 0.14 4.14 9.47
N VAL A 30 -0.12 3.37 8.42
CA VAL A 30 -0.85 3.86 7.25
C VAL A 30 -2.33 4.03 7.60
N ARG A 31 -2.92 5.13 7.14
CA ARG A 31 -4.35 5.41 7.28
C ARG A 31 -4.94 5.75 5.93
N PHE A 32 -6.16 5.28 5.71
CA PHE A 32 -6.92 5.53 4.51
C PHE A 32 -8.06 6.50 4.76
N TYR A 33 -8.33 7.35 3.79
CA TYR A 33 -9.43 8.29 3.80
C TYR A 33 -10.32 8.03 2.59
N ASN A 34 -11.60 7.77 2.81
CA ASN A 34 -12.56 7.57 1.73
C ASN A 34 -12.86 8.90 1.04
N SER A 35 -12.26 9.10 -0.13
CA SER A 35 -12.42 10.32 -0.93
C SER A 35 -13.36 10.15 -2.13
N SER A 36 -14.19 9.10 -2.15
CA SER A 36 -15.05 8.78 -3.30
C SER A 36 -16.11 9.87 -3.60
N LYS A 37 -16.44 10.69 -2.59
CA LYS A 37 -17.41 11.80 -2.70
C LYS A 37 -16.76 13.18 -2.59
N ASP A 38 -15.44 13.26 -2.59
CA ASP A 38 -14.73 14.52 -2.44
C ASP A 38 -14.35 15.10 -3.80
N ASP A 39 -14.18 16.42 -3.85
CA ASP A 39 -13.62 17.09 -5.01
C ASP A 39 -12.19 16.61 -5.27
N GLU A 40 -11.84 16.50 -6.53
CA GLU A 40 -10.50 16.10 -6.96
C GLU A 40 -9.49 17.24 -6.86
N ASN A 41 -9.98 18.46 -6.83
CA ASN A 41 -9.17 19.66 -6.84
C ASN A 41 -9.49 20.54 -5.64
N ILE A 42 -8.48 21.27 -5.17
CA ILE A 42 -8.64 22.39 -4.23
C ILE A 42 -8.05 23.64 -4.85
N THR A 43 -8.62 24.81 -4.53
CA THR A 43 -8.06 26.10 -4.96
C THR A 43 -7.44 26.81 -3.76
N VAL A 44 -6.16 27.10 -3.85
CA VAL A 44 -5.41 27.79 -2.82
C VAL A 44 -4.72 29.01 -3.46
N GLY A 45 -5.02 30.22 -2.98
CA GLY A 45 -4.43 31.43 -3.51
C GLY A 45 -4.65 31.65 -5.03
N GLY A 46 -5.83 31.21 -5.56
CA GLY A 46 -6.14 31.31 -6.99
C GLY A 46 -5.54 30.20 -7.86
N THR A 47 -4.72 29.30 -7.28
CA THR A 47 -4.16 28.15 -8.00
C THR A 47 -4.95 26.89 -7.69
N THR A 48 -5.41 26.20 -8.74
CA THR A 48 -6.07 24.90 -8.61
C THR A 48 -5.04 23.79 -8.50
N ILE A 49 -5.10 23.04 -7.39
CA ILE A 49 -4.21 21.93 -7.08
C ILE A 49 -5.02 20.63 -7.14
N LYS A 50 -4.57 19.67 -7.95
CA LYS A 50 -5.17 18.34 -7.99
C LYS A 50 -4.70 17.54 -6.79
N LEU A 51 -5.65 17.03 -5.99
CA LEU A 51 -5.34 16.23 -4.82
C LEU A 51 -4.89 14.83 -5.23
N PRO A 52 -3.82 14.28 -4.61
CA PRO A 52 -3.41 12.91 -4.87
C PRO A 52 -4.48 11.94 -4.38
N ASN A 53 -4.87 10.99 -5.23
CA ASN A 53 -5.81 9.93 -4.92
C ASN A 53 -5.31 8.60 -5.47
N VAL A 54 -5.56 7.53 -4.72
CA VAL A 54 -5.43 6.15 -5.21
C VAL A 54 -6.84 5.66 -5.56
N LYS A 55 -7.10 5.35 -6.82
CA LYS A 55 -8.40 4.87 -7.29
C LYS A 55 -8.32 3.40 -7.65
N VAL A 56 -9.19 2.61 -7.07
CA VAL A 56 -9.29 1.17 -7.38
C VAL A 56 -10.34 0.96 -8.47
N ASN A 57 -9.92 0.42 -9.61
CA ASN A 57 -10.78 0.14 -10.76
C ASN A 57 -10.61 -1.30 -11.23
N MET A 58 -11.66 -1.86 -11.83
CA MET A 58 -11.55 -3.09 -12.59
C MET A 58 -10.74 -2.85 -13.88
N GLN A 59 -9.85 -3.77 -14.21
CA GLN A 59 -9.10 -3.78 -15.46
C GLN A 59 -10.07 -3.95 -16.65
N THR A 60 -9.92 -3.11 -17.67
CA THR A 60 -10.81 -3.12 -18.86
C THR A 60 -10.13 -3.63 -20.11
N ASN A 61 -8.79 -3.68 -20.13
CA ASN A 61 -8.01 -4.19 -21.26
C ASN A 61 -6.66 -4.78 -20.79
N ALA A 62 -6.04 -5.58 -21.64
CA ALA A 62 -4.81 -6.29 -21.33
C ALA A 62 -3.55 -5.40 -21.28
N SER A 63 -3.62 -4.15 -21.74
CA SER A 63 -2.49 -3.21 -21.66
C SER A 63 -2.34 -2.55 -20.30
N GLN A 64 -3.37 -2.62 -19.45
CA GLN A 64 -3.32 -2.11 -18.08
C GLN A 64 -2.50 -3.07 -17.21
N ILE A 65 -1.51 -2.53 -16.50
CA ILE A 65 -0.68 -3.31 -15.58
C ILE A 65 -1.50 -3.64 -14.34
N GLU A 66 -1.52 -4.91 -13.96
CA GLU A 66 -2.18 -5.38 -12.72
C GLU A 66 -1.56 -4.69 -11.49
N GLY A 67 -2.39 -4.22 -10.56
CA GLY A 67 -1.95 -3.42 -9.43
C GLY A 67 -1.74 -1.96 -9.81
N THR A 68 -0.68 -1.34 -9.32
CA THR A 68 -0.30 0.03 -9.69
C THR A 68 1.03 0.06 -10.39
N GLY A 69 1.14 0.89 -11.45
CA GLY A 69 2.40 1.13 -12.14
C GLY A 69 3.30 2.17 -11.45
N ASN A 70 2.84 2.77 -10.36
CA ASN A 70 3.53 3.85 -9.65
C ASN A 70 3.86 3.45 -8.22
N PHE A 71 5.04 3.87 -7.75
CA PHE A 71 5.48 3.70 -6.37
C PHE A 71 5.46 5.05 -5.66
N GLY A 72 4.85 5.08 -4.46
CA GLY A 72 4.59 6.31 -3.73
C GLY A 72 3.39 7.10 -4.29
N LEU A 73 3.06 8.18 -3.61
CA LEU A 73 2.00 9.09 -4.05
C LEU A 73 2.57 10.05 -5.09
N ILE A 74 2.11 9.88 -6.32
CA ILE A 74 2.34 10.84 -7.40
C ILE A 74 1.30 11.97 -7.32
N GLY A 75 1.59 13.14 -7.83
CA GLY A 75 0.61 14.24 -7.91
C GLY A 75 -0.60 13.81 -8.75
N GLY A 76 -1.82 14.01 -8.22
CA GLY A 76 -3.07 13.66 -8.89
C GLY A 76 -3.53 12.21 -8.67
N GLU A 77 -4.36 11.69 -9.57
CA GLU A 77 -4.95 10.34 -9.45
C GLU A 77 -3.99 9.28 -9.98
N GLN A 78 -3.76 8.23 -9.19
CA GLN A 78 -3.13 6.99 -9.63
C GLN A 78 -4.11 5.84 -9.49
N ILE A 79 -4.06 4.88 -10.42
CA ILE A 79 -5.06 3.83 -10.50
C ILE A 79 -4.43 2.48 -10.11
N VAL A 80 -5.14 1.76 -9.25
CA VAL A 80 -4.92 0.34 -8.98
C VAL A 80 -5.86 -0.45 -9.88
N TRP A 81 -5.30 -1.19 -10.83
CA TRP A 81 -6.04 -2.04 -11.74
C TRP A 81 -6.23 -3.44 -11.17
N VAL A 82 -7.48 -3.79 -10.88
CA VAL A 82 -7.86 -5.13 -10.39
C VAL A 82 -8.19 -6.03 -11.60
N PRO A 83 -7.47 -7.14 -11.79
CA PRO A 83 -7.77 -8.10 -12.85
C PRO A 83 -9.21 -8.59 -12.80
N GLN A 84 -9.88 -8.70 -13.95
CA GLN A 84 -11.26 -9.18 -14.04
C GLN A 84 -11.45 -10.57 -13.42
N ASP A 85 -10.44 -11.44 -13.57
CA ASP A 85 -10.47 -12.79 -13.01
C ASP A 85 -10.61 -12.81 -11.48
N LEU A 86 -10.05 -11.81 -10.77
CA LEU A 86 -10.18 -11.67 -9.31
C LEU A 86 -11.60 -11.37 -8.84
N ASN A 87 -12.52 -11.01 -9.73
CA ASN A 87 -13.94 -10.83 -9.40
C ASN A 87 -14.73 -12.15 -9.33
N ASN A 88 -14.07 -13.27 -9.59
CA ASN A 88 -14.70 -14.60 -9.54
C ASN A 88 -14.63 -15.18 -8.13
N SER A 89 -15.72 -15.03 -7.37
CA SER A 89 -15.85 -15.55 -5.99
C SER A 89 -15.86 -17.08 -5.88
N ASN A 90 -16.05 -17.81 -6.99
CA ASN A 90 -15.92 -19.27 -7.00
C ASN A 90 -14.46 -19.72 -7.14
N LYS A 91 -13.56 -18.84 -7.57
CA LYS A 91 -12.15 -19.11 -7.81
C LYS A 91 -11.25 -18.51 -6.74
N TYR A 92 -11.61 -17.34 -6.22
CA TYR A 92 -10.83 -16.57 -5.25
C TYR A 92 -11.62 -16.28 -3.99
N THR A 93 -10.94 -16.31 -2.86
CA THR A 93 -11.46 -15.83 -1.58
C THR A 93 -11.30 -14.31 -1.48
N GLN A 94 -12.10 -13.65 -0.65
CA GLN A 94 -11.90 -12.22 -0.35
C GLN A 94 -10.51 -11.95 0.24
N LYS A 95 -9.94 -12.88 1.02
CA LYS A 95 -8.58 -12.76 1.57
C LYS A 95 -7.52 -12.68 0.47
N GLU A 96 -7.63 -13.48 -0.59
CA GLU A 96 -6.69 -13.44 -1.72
C GLU A 96 -6.78 -12.13 -2.52
N VAL A 97 -8.00 -11.62 -2.69
CA VAL A 97 -8.21 -10.32 -3.33
C VAL A 97 -7.73 -9.17 -2.43
N ALA A 98 -7.98 -9.27 -1.12
CA ALA A 98 -7.47 -8.30 -0.14
C ALA A 98 -5.93 -8.27 -0.14
N ALA A 99 -5.27 -9.43 -0.24
CA ALA A 99 -3.81 -9.51 -0.35
C ALA A 99 -3.28 -8.83 -1.62
N PHE A 100 -3.97 -8.99 -2.75
CA PHE A 100 -3.64 -8.26 -3.98
C PHE A 100 -3.75 -6.74 -3.78
N LEU A 101 -4.82 -6.28 -3.13
CA LEU A 101 -5.03 -4.86 -2.85
C LEU A 101 -4.03 -4.31 -1.85
N MET A 102 -3.69 -5.06 -0.78
CA MET A 102 -2.63 -4.69 0.16
C MET A 102 -1.28 -4.53 -0.53
N HIS A 103 -0.90 -5.44 -1.43
CA HIS A 103 0.30 -5.30 -2.25
C HIS A 103 0.27 -3.96 -3.02
N ALA A 104 -0.81 -3.67 -3.74
CA ALA A 104 -0.95 -2.44 -4.50
C ALA A 104 -0.93 -1.18 -3.61
N PHE A 105 -1.52 -1.25 -2.41
CA PHE A 105 -1.47 -0.15 -1.44
C PHE A 105 -0.08 0.04 -0.83
N CYS A 106 0.69 -1.04 -0.63
CA CYS A 106 2.10 -0.95 -0.26
C CYS A 106 2.92 -0.24 -1.35
N ASN A 107 2.68 -0.57 -2.62
CA ASN A 107 3.32 0.15 -3.73
C ASN A 107 2.92 1.64 -3.73
N ALA A 108 1.63 1.96 -3.55
CA ALA A 108 1.16 3.34 -3.44
C ALA A 108 1.75 4.07 -2.21
N ALA A 109 2.08 3.35 -1.15
CA ALA A 109 2.80 3.85 0.02
C ALA A 109 4.32 3.96 -0.18
N GLY A 110 4.85 3.65 -1.36
CA GLY A 110 6.26 3.82 -1.70
C GLY A 110 7.13 2.58 -1.59
N MET A 111 6.56 1.42 -1.25
CA MET A 111 7.28 0.15 -1.27
C MET A 111 7.45 -0.33 -2.71
N PHE A 112 8.68 -0.62 -3.10
CA PHE A 112 8.94 -1.37 -4.34
C PHE A 112 8.62 -2.85 -4.14
N ASN A 113 8.40 -3.56 -5.25
CA ASN A 113 8.24 -5.01 -5.17
C ASN A 113 9.55 -5.66 -4.73
N GLU A 114 9.47 -6.65 -3.86
CA GLU A 114 10.64 -7.28 -3.26
C GLU A 114 11.57 -7.88 -4.32
N GLN A 115 11.03 -8.43 -5.42
CA GLN A 115 11.81 -8.93 -6.56
C GLN A 115 12.50 -7.81 -7.38
N GLN A 116 12.26 -6.54 -7.08
CA GLN A 116 12.94 -5.40 -7.74
C GLN A 116 14.17 -4.92 -6.96
N ARG A 117 14.45 -5.49 -5.79
CA ARG A 117 15.65 -5.17 -5.00
C ARG A 117 16.92 -5.45 -5.82
N LYS A 118 17.94 -4.64 -5.63
CA LYS A 118 19.21 -4.80 -6.37
C LYS A 118 19.95 -6.10 -6.02
N ASP A 119 19.76 -6.60 -4.78
CA ASP A 119 20.36 -7.83 -4.26
C ASP A 119 19.53 -9.10 -4.49
N ARG A 120 18.38 -8.99 -5.17
CA ARG A 120 17.43 -10.10 -5.35
C ARG A 120 18.02 -11.37 -5.96
N ASP A 121 19.03 -11.23 -6.84
CA ASP A 121 19.62 -12.38 -7.57
C ASP A 121 20.43 -13.31 -6.65
N ASP A 122 20.69 -12.89 -5.40
CA ASP A 122 21.26 -13.74 -4.37
C ASP A 122 20.19 -14.69 -3.77
N TYR A 123 18.91 -14.35 -3.92
CA TYR A 123 17.78 -15.03 -3.27
C TYR A 123 16.83 -15.71 -4.25
N VAL A 124 16.64 -15.14 -5.43
CA VAL A 124 15.67 -15.60 -6.42
C VAL A 124 16.27 -15.66 -7.83
N GLN A 125 15.67 -16.50 -8.66
CA GLN A 125 15.96 -16.61 -10.09
C GLN A 125 14.76 -16.08 -10.89
N ILE A 126 14.99 -15.11 -11.79
CA ILE A 126 13.98 -14.57 -12.70
C ILE A 126 14.12 -15.22 -14.09
N TYR A 127 12.97 -15.51 -14.71
CA TYR A 127 12.86 -16.09 -16.06
C TYR A 127 12.18 -15.07 -16.99
N ASP A 128 12.93 -14.12 -17.51
CA ASP A 128 12.42 -12.97 -18.27
C ASP A 128 11.57 -13.34 -19.49
N SER A 129 11.91 -14.43 -20.19
CA SER A 129 11.15 -14.94 -21.34
C SER A 129 9.75 -15.41 -20.98
N ASN A 130 9.52 -15.73 -19.71
CA ASN A 130 8.26 -16.26 -19.18
C ASN A 130 7.30 -15.17 -18.70
N ILE A 131 7.80 -13.92 -18.62
CA ILE A 131 7.03 -12.78 -18.09
C ILE A 131 6.25 -12.12 -19.23
N LYS A 132 4.96 -11.82 -19.00
CA LYS A 132 4.14 -11.00 -19.90
C LYS A 132 4.88 -9.70 -20.24
N PRO A 133 4.96 -9.28 -21.52
CA PRO A 133 5.72 -8.08 -21.91
C PRO A 133 5.34 -6.83 -21.11
N THR A 134 4.07 -6.61 -20.84
CA THR A 134 3.55 -5.47 -20.06
C THR A 134 3.98 -5.47 -18.60
N CYS A 135 4.37 -6.64 -18.06
CA CYS A 135 4.72 -6.81 -16.65
C CYS A 135 6.24 -6.94 -16.41
N LYS A 136 7.07 -6.84 -17.42
CA LYS A 136 8.54 -6.89 -17.27
C LYS A 136 9.06 -5.80 -16.34
N VAL A 137 8.43 -4.63 -16.36
CA VAL A 137 8.76 -3.53 -15.45
C VAL A 137 8.61 -3.91 -13.96
N CYS A 138 7.71 -4.82 -13.62
CA CYS A 138 7.52 -5.32 -12.25
C CYS A 138 8.68 -6.20 -11.75
N PHE A 139 9.58 -6.60 -12.64
CA PHE A 139 10.78 -7.39 -12.34
C PHE A 139 12.09 -6.63 -12.61
N THR A 140 12.02 -5.40 -13.11
CA THR A 140 13.22 -4.58 -13.36
C THR A 140 13.81 -4.14 -12.03
N LYS A 141 15.12 -4.40 -11.81
CA LYS A 141 15.82 -3.97 -10.60
C LYS A 141 15.80 -2.45 -10.45
N GLN A 142 15.57 -2.00 -9.23
CA GLN A 142 15.77 -0.61 -8.87
C GLN A 142 17.24 -0.37 -8.56
N ASN A 143 17.88 0.54 -9.29
CA ASN A 143 19.32 0.80 -9.18
C ASN A 143 19.65 2.15 -8.54
N SER A 144 18.66 3.04 -8.42
CA SER A 144 18.84 4.39 -7.88
C SER A 144 17.57 4.90 -7.19
N ASN A 145 17.73 5.93 -6.37
CA ASN A 145 16.62 6.64 -5.71
C ASN A 145 15.70 5.78 -4.85
N TYR A 146 16.28 4.76 -4.17
CA TYR A 146 15.54 3.96 -3.21
C TYR A 146 16.44 3.50 -2.06
N THR A 147 15.84 3.19 -0.93
CA THR A 147 16.51 2.66 0.26
C THR A 147 16.15 1.20 0.44
N MET A 148 17.14 0.34 0.64
CA MET A 148 16.91 -1.03 1.07
C MET A 148 16.83 -1.08 2.59
N GLN A 149 15.76 -1.67 3.10
CA GLN A 149 15.58 -1.91 4.52
C GLN A 149 15.65 -3.42 4.79
N GLY A 150 16.52 -3.81 5.71
CA GLY A 150 16.68 -5.22 6.08
C GLY A 150 17.15 -6.15 4.95
N ASN A 151 17.06 -7.45 5.21
CA ASN A 151 17.37 -8.50 4.26
C ASN A 151 16.20 -8.74 3.29
N PHE A 152 16.46 -9.48 2.21
CA PHE A 152 15.41 -9.92 1.28
C PHE A 152 14.35 -10.74 2.01
N ASP A 153 13.08 -10.37 1.80
CA ASP A 153 11.97 -10.96 2.53
C ASP A 153 11.10 -11.87 1.65
N MET A 154 11.31 -13.18 1.82
CA MET A 154 10.49 -14.19 1.11
C MET A 154 9.01 -14.18 1.51
N LEU A 155 8.65 -13.52 2.62
CA LEU A 155 7.28 -13.41 3.12
C LEU A 155 6.64 -12.07 2.81
N SER A 156 7.36 -11.13 2.15
CA SER A 156 6.80 -9.83 1.79
C SER A 156 5.54 -9.99 0.95
N ILE A 157 4.50 -9.22 1.28
CA ILE A 157 3.27 -9.13 0.48
C ILE A 157 3.56 -8.63 -0.95
N THR A 158 4.67 -7.89 -1.13
CA THR A 158 5.06 -7.33 -2.43
C THR A 158 5.89 -8.30 -3.29
N LEU A 159 6.28 -9.46 -2.75
CA LEU A 159 7.01 -10.47 -3.52
C LEU A 159 6.09 -11.20 -4.48
N ALA A 160 6.48 -11.26 -5.75
CA ALA A 160 5.77 -12.03 -6.76
C ALA A 160 5.82 -13.52 -6.45
N SER A 161 4.67 -14.22 -6.55
CA SER A 161 4.64 -15.67 -6.52
C SER A 161 5.24 -16.26 -7.81
N SER A 162 5.62 -17.53 -7.77
CA SER A 162 6.34 -18.17 -8.89
C SER A 162 5.63 -18.10 -10.24
N LYS A 163 4.31 -17.98 -10.25
CA LYS A 163 3.52 -17.91 -11.49
C LYS A 163 2.93 -16.52 -11.77
N ALA A 164 3.25 -15.53 -10.94
CA ALA A 164 2.77 -14.16 -11.13
C ALA A 164 3.25 -13.61 -12.48
N TYR A 165 2.36 -12.93 -13.18
CA TYR A 165 2.64 -12.28 -14.47
C TYR A 165 3.16 -13.21 -15.57
N SER A 166 2.95 -14.52 -15.45
CA SER A 166 3.38 -15.50 -16.43
C SER A 166 2.57 -15.43 -17.73
N ILE A 167 3.25 -15.65 -18.87
CA ILE A 167 2.60 -15.85 -20.17
C ILE A 167 1.70 -17.09 -20.15
N ASN A 168 2.00 -18.06 -19.29
CA ASN A 168 1.17 -19.26 -19.04
C ASN A 168 1.22 -19.62 -17.55
N PRO A 169 0.30 -19.06 -16.72
CA PRO A 169 0.35 -19.23 -15.25
C PRO A 169 0.03 -20.64 -14.77
N THR A 170 -0.45 -21.53 -15.63
CA THR A 170 -0.70 -22.95 -15.27
C THR A 170 0.58 -23.75 -15.16
N SER A 171 1.54 -23.52 -16.05
CA SER A 171 2.71 -24.39 -16.22
C SER A 171 4.07 -23.70 -16.13
N ILE A 172 4.12 -22.37 -16.31
CA ILE A 172 5.41 -21.65 -16.47
C ILE A 172 5.64 -20.72 -15.28
N ASN A 173 6.82 -20.81 -14.65
CA ASN A 173 7.24 -19.93 -13.58
C ASN A 173 7.97 -18.70 -14.15
N THR A 174 7.74 -17.54 -13.55
CA THR A 174 8.43 -16.27 -13.83
C THR A 174 9.56 -16.02 -12.83
N ILE A 175 9.44 -16.57 -11.64
CA ILE A 175 10.39 -16.45 -10.53
C ILE A 175 10.42 -17.73 -9.70
N THR A 176 11.58 -18.10 -9.21
CA THR A 176 11.75 -19.19 -8.21
C THR A 176 12.72 -18.74 -7.13
N LYS A 177 12.77 -19.46 -6.02
CA LYS A 177 13.88 -19.33 -5.07
C LYS A 177 15.20 -19.68 -5.77
N LYS A 178 16.30 -19.10 -5.31
CA LYS A 178 17.64 -19.57 -5.72
C LYS A 178 17.74 -21.06 -5.41
N GLY A 179 18.10 -21.87 -6.41
CA GLY A 179 18.10 -23.33 -6.28
C GLY A 179 16.77 -24.03 -6.67
N GLY A 180 15.74 -23.29 -7.14
CA GLY A 180 14.59 -23.87 -7.85
C GLY A 180 13.30 -24.08 -7.05
N GLY A 181 13.24 -23.75 -5.77
CA GLY A 181 12.02 -23.87 -4.95
C GLY A 181 10.95 -22.84 -5.35
N LEU A 182 9.66 -23.25 -5.28
CA LEU A 182 8.54 -22.37 -5.59
C LEU A 182 8.33 -21.31 -4.50
N ILE A 183 7.85 -20.14 -4.93
CA ILE A 183 7.40 -19.04 -4.08
C ILE A 183 5.87 -19.03 -4.11
N ALA A 184 5.26 -19.24 -2.96
CA ALA A 184 3.82 -19.12 -2.80
C ALA A 184 3.38 -17.63 -2.82
N LYS A 185 2.11 -17.37 -3.10
CA LYS A 185 1.54 -16.02 -2.93
C LYS A 185 1.39 -15.74 -1.43
N ASN A 186 1.98 -14.66 -0.97
CA ASN A 186 1.80 -14.17 0.39
C ASN A 186 0.43 -13.47 0.51
N LEU A 187 -0.29 -13.76 1.59
CA LEU A 187 -1.65 -13.26 1.81
C LEU A 187 -1.75 -12.28 2.99
N GLU A 188 -0.64 -11.99 3.64
CA GLU A 188 -0.56 -11.13 4.82
C GLU A 188 0.70 -10.25 4.73
N LEU A 189 0.66 -9.11 5.40
CA LEU A 189 1.83 -8.28 5.57
C LEU A 189 2.87 -9.01 6.43
N SER A 190 4.09 -9.13 5.94
CA SER A 190 5.21 -9.65 6.72
C SER A 190 5.59 -8.69 7.86
N TYR A 191 6.51 -9.15 8.71
CA TYR A 191 7.12 -8.25 9.71
C TYR A 191 7.87 -7.09 9.03
N SER A 192 8.63 -7.35 7.98
CA SER A 192 9.40 -6.33 7.25
C SER A 192 8.49 -5.33 6.53
N ASP A 193 7.37 -5.79 5.95
CA ASP A 193 6.37 -4.91 5.36
C ASP A 193 5.79 -3.93 6.39
N LYS A 194 5.37 -4.47 7.54
CA LYS A 194 4.85 -3.66 8.65
C LYS A 194 5.89 -2.69 9.18
N TYR A 195 7.13 -3.17 9.36
CA TYR A 195 8.22 -2.34 9.85
C TYR A 195 8.48 -1.16 8.92
N PHE A 196 8.57 -1.40 7.59
CA PHE A 196 8.72 -0.34 6.60
C PHE A 196 7.61 0.70 6.72
N LEU A 197 6.34 0.28 6.68
CA LEU A 197 5.20 1.19 6.74
C LEU A 197 5.14 1.96 8.07
N ASN A 198 5.60 1.36 9.16
CA ASN A 198 5.63 1.97 10.48
C ASN A 198 6.79 2.94 10.69
N ASP A 199 7.90 2.76 9.94
CA ASP A 199 9.05 3.64 10.00
C ASP A 199 8.88 4.92 9.16
N PHE A 200 8.16 4.83 8.04
CA PHE A 200 7.94 5.94 7.12
C PHE A 200 6.65 6.73 7.36
N TYR A 201 5.71 6.21 8.14
CA TYR A 201 4.41 6.84 8.36
C TYR A 201 4.13 7.06 9.84
N LEU A 202 3.42 8.15 10.14
CA LEU A 202 2.76 8.38 11.43
C LEU A 202 1.25 8.56 11.19
N PRO A 203 0.40 7.94 12.02
CA PRO A 203 -1.05 7.95 11.83
C PRO A 203 -1.66 9.22 12.43
N TYR A 204 -1.60 10.33 11.72
CA TYR A 204 -2.20 11.59 12.14
C TYR A 204 -3.72 11.59 11.98
N ILE A 205 -4.41 12.16 12.97
CA ILE A 205 -5.78 12.64 12.83
C ILE A 205 -5.72 13.97 12.08
N GLY A 206 -6.53 14.12 11.02
CA GLY A 206 -6.61 15.36 10.27
C GLY A 206 -7.16 16.48 11.16
N ARG A 207 -6.56 17.69 11.06
CA ARG A 207 -6.96 18.86 11.84
C ARG A 207 -6.96 20.13 10.99
N THR A 208 -7.80 21.08 11.37
CA THR A 208 -7.88 22.43 10.75
C THR A 208 -6.92 23.41 11.38
N ASP A 209 -6.34 23.08 12.52
CA ASP A 209 -5.36 23.86 13.27
C ASP A 209 -3.93 23.28 13.11
N ASN A 210 -2.96 23.84 13.81
CA ASN A 210 -1.55 23.43 13.74
C ASN A 210 -1.16 22.31 14.72
N TRP A 211 -2.12 21.79 15.51
CA TRP A 211 -1.85 20.71 16.43
C TRP A 211 -1.57 19.39 15.71
N ILE A 212 -0.65 18.62 16.24
CA ILE A 212 -0.49 17.21 15.91
C ILE A 212 -1.34 16.40 16.86
N GLU A 213 -2.15 15.52 16.29
CA GLU A 213 -2.90 14.52 17.04
C GLU A 213 -2.67 13.16 16.40
N LEU A 214 -2.19 12.21 17.20
CA LEU A 214 -1.92 10.85 16.75
C LEU A 214 -3.16 9.98 16.96
N ASP A 215 -3.41 9.08 16.02
CA ASP A 215 -4.46 8.06 16.13
C ASP A 215 -4.21 7.14 17.34
N THR A 216 -5.20 6.36 17.74
CA THR A 216 -5.15 5.45 18.88
C THR A 216 -4.18 4.28 18.70
N ILE A 217 -3.93 3.89 17.46
CA ILE A 217 -2.97 2.84 17.11
C ILE A 217 -1.77 3.47 16.45
N VAL A 218 -0.64 3.48 17.13
CA VAL A 218 0.65 3.98 16.66
C VAL A 218 1.70 2.91 16.85
N TYR A 219 2.50 2.67 15.84
CA TYR A 219 3.67 1.80 15.92
C TYR A 219 4.96 2.64 15.86
N TYR A 220 5.95 2.25 16.62
CA TYR A 220 7.27 2.85 16.60
C TYR A 220 8.32 1.76 16.74
N ARG A 221 9.29 1.71 15.81
CA ARG A 221 10.36 0.69 15.78
C ARG A 221 9.82 -0.75 15.91
N GLY A 222 8.76 -1.05 15.19
CA GLY A 222 8.16 -2.40 15.14
C GLY A 222 7.25 -2.76 16.31
N SER A 223 7.09 -1.89 17.32
CA SER A 223 6.23 -2.13 18.49
C SER A 223 5.05 -1.16 18.52
N LYS A 224 3.88 -1.66 18.90
CA LYS A 224 2.71 -0.81 19.16
C LYS A 224 2.96 -0.02 20.45
N LEU A 225 2.79 1.30 20.39
CA LEU A 225 2.91 2.16 21.55
C LEU A 225 1.74 1.94 22.52
N SER A 226 2.03 1.97 23.80
CA SER A 226 1.03 2.16 24.85
C SER A 226 0.39 3.56 24.73
N GLU A 227 -0.74 3.79 25.38
CA GLU A 227 -1.38 5.11 25.40
C GLU A 227 -0.44 6.18 25.96
N SER A 228 0.27 5.89 27.03
CA SER A 228 1.24 6.82 27.64
C SER A 228 2.37 7.20 26.68
N GLU A 229 2.98 6.22 25.99
CA GLU A 229 4.05 6.46 25.02
C GLU A 229 3.54 7.25 23.82
N ARG A 230 2.32 6.96 23.35
CA ARG A 230 1.68 7.69 22.25
C ARG A 230 1.45 9.16 22.62
N VAL A 231 0.94 9.44 23.83
CA VAL A 231 0.74 10.80 24.33
C VAL A 231 2.08 11.52 24.45
N GLN A 232 3.10 10.90 25.05
CA GLN A 232 4.44 11.50 25.14
C GLN A 232 5.04 11.83 23.77
N LEU A 233 4.86 10.96 22.77
CA LEU A 233 5.30 11.24 21.40
C LEU A 233 4.56 12.44 20.82
N GLN A 234 3.23 12.47 20.96
CA GLN A 234 2.38 13.57 20.51
C GLN A 234 2.78 14.90 21.15
N ASP A 235 2.99 14.91 22.48
CA ASP A 235 3.38 16.12 23.21
C ASP A 235 4.74 16.66 22.74
N ARG A 236 5.70 15.77 22.48
CA ARG A 236 7.01 16.14 21.92
C ARG A 236 6.87 16.77 20.54
N LEU A 237 6.09 16.15 19.64
CA LEU A 237 5.82 16.68 18.30
C LEU A 237 5.12 18.05 18.31
N ASN A 238 4.25 18.28 19.30
CA ASN A 238 3.60 19.58 19.49
C ASN A 238 4.55 20.61 20.12
N ALA A 239 5.38 20.22 21.08
CA ALA A 239 6.36 21.10 21.69
C ALA A 239 7.36 21.67 20.68
N ASP A 240 7.79 20.87 19.68
CA ASP A 240 8.64 21.31 18.57
C ASP A 240 7.98 22.41 17.72
N ARG A 241 6.64 22.56 17.84
CA ARG A 241 5.85 23.62 17.19
C ARG A 241 5.45 24.75 18.14
N GLY A 242 5.94 24.74 19.37
CA GLY A 242 5.58 25.71 20.41
C GLY A 242 4.17 25.50 20.98
N LEU A 243 3.57 24.32 20.82
CA LEU A 243 2.24 23.98 21.29
C LEU A 243 2.35 23.04 22.51
N TYR A 244 1.69 23.40 23.61
CA TYR A 244 1.77 22.67 24.87
C TYR A 244 0.38 22.30 25.38
N GLY A 245 0.23 21.09 25.91
CA GLY A 245 -1.03 20.56 26.44
C GLY A 245 -1.77 19.67 25.44
N THR A 246 -3.04 19.41 25.70
CA THR A 246 -3.88 18.52 24.89
C THR A 246 -4.46 19.24 23.68
N PRO A 247 -4.40 18.67 22.46
CA PRO A 247 -5.05 19.23 21.29
C PRO A 247 -6.54 19.49 21.52
N PRO A 248 -7.06 20.68 21.13
CA PRO A 248 -8.49 20.99 21.30
C PRO A 248 -9.38 20.05 20.52
N ALA A 249 -10.52 19.63 21.09
CA ALA A 249 -11.45 18.71 20.44
C ALA A 249 -12.08 19.28 19.15
N ASN A 250 -12.25 20.59 19.07
CA ASN A 250 -12.92 21.29 17.96
C ASN A 250 -12.08 21.47 16.69
N GLY A 251 -10.82 21.05 16.67
CA GLY A 251 -9.97 21.16 15.47
C GLY A 251 -9.95 19.92 14.59
N ARG A 252 -10.56 18.82 15.02
CA ARG A 252 -10.53 17.55 14.28
C ARG A 252 -11.33 17.60 12.98
N ILE A 253 -10.76 17.02 11.92
CA ILE A 253 -11.46 16.73 10.68
C ILE A 253 -11.98 15.29 10.77
N GLU A 254 -13.28 15.11 10.64
CA GLU A 254 -13.89 13.79 10.69
C GLU A 254 -13.40 12.92 9.53
N ARG A 255 -12.87 11.76 9.85
CA ARG A 255 -12.43 10.79 8.86
C ARG A 255 -13.63 9.98 8.37
N LYS A 256 -13.90 10.02 7.06
CA LYS A 256 -14.91 9.17 6.44
C LYS A 256 -14.41 7.73 6.40
N PRO A 257 -15.00 6.80 7.17
CA PRO A 257 -14.58 5.40 7.18
C PRO A 257 -14.97 4.69 5.89
N TRP A 258 -14.32 3.56 5.64
CA TRP A 258 -14.78 2.56 4.69
C TRP A 258 -15.81 1.69 5.40
N SER A 259 -17.05 1.90 5.08
CA SER A 259 -18.19 1.11 5.56
C SER A 259 -18.66 0.14 4.48
#